data_9652d1ffd8dd961ff6c1d1eadd71ec39
#
_entry.id   9652d1ffd8dd961ff6c1d1eadd71ec39
#
_cell.length_a   1.000
_cell.length_b   1.000
_cell.length_c   1.000
_cell.angle_alpha   90.00
_cell.angle_beta   90.00
_cell.angle_gamma   90.00
#
_symmetry.space_group_name_H-M   'P 1'
#
loop_
_entity.id
_entity.type
_entity.pdbx_description
1 polymer ?
#
loop_
_entity_poly.entity_id
_entity_poly.type
_entity_poly.pdbx_seq_one_letter_code
_entity_poly.pdbx_strand_id
1 'polypeptide(L)'
;MSLPKKPFNALISNTDDHPRNHALIALTTRWELAPAYDLAPNPLTSIEKRDLALTCGRFNRYANRVNLLSAHGQFKLSLAHATAIVDRMQNVVASRWHAVLRQQGASLADCTKLAGAFNYPKFEFDPVRVLASL
;
A
#
# COMPACT_ATOMS: atom_id res chain seq x y z
N MET A 1 -6.94 11.82 2.90
CA MET A 1 -5.90 10.75 2.82
C MET A 1 -4.87 11.17 1.78
N SER A 2 -3.59 11.08 2.08
CA SER A 2 -2.53 11.38 1.10
C SER A 2 -2.32 10.21 0.14
N LEU A 3 -1.97 10.48 -1.12
CA LEU A 3 -1.63 9.43 -2.09
C LEU A 3 -0.58 8.45 -1.55
N PRO A 4 0.50 8.87 -0.88
CA PRO A 4 1.55 7.95 -0.42
C PRO A 4 1.05 6.86 0.55
N LYS A 5 0.03 7.12 1.37
CA LYS A 5 -0.42 6.15 2.37
C LYS A 5 -1.12 4.93 1.75
N LYS A 6 -1.94 5.11 0.71
CA LYS A 6 -2.65 4.00 0.04
C LYS A 6 -1.70 2.99 -0.61
N PRO A 7 -0.74 3.39 -1.46
CA PRO A 7 0.26 2.48 -2.00
C PRO A 7 1.07 1.77 -0.93
N PHE A 8 1.46 2.46 0.13
CA PHE A 8 2.20 1.86 1.23
C PHE A 8 1.39 0.75 1.89
N ASN A 9 0.12 1.00 2.25
CA ASN A 9 -0.77 -0.01 2.81
C ASN A 9 -0.95 -1.21 1.88
N ALA A 10 -1.08 -0.98 0.58
CA ALA A 10 -1.16 -2.07 -0.40
C ALA A 10 0.14 -2.90 -0.45
N LEU A 11 1.30 -2.25 -0.44
CA LEU A 11 2.61 -2.89 -0.53
C LEU A 11 3.00 -3.71 0.70
N ILE A 12 2.51 -3.32 1.90
CA ILE A 12 2.73 -4.07 3.15
C ILE A 12 1.54 -4.94 3.53
N SER A 13 0.49 -4.99 2.69
CA SER A 13 -0.76 -5.71 2.98
C SER A 13 -1.43 -5.28 4.29
N ASN A 14 -1.39 -3.97 4.59
CA ASN A 14 -2.20 -3.42 5.68
C ASN A 14 -3.67 -3.34 5.24
N THR A 15 -4.39 -4.43 5.41
CA THR A 15 -5.78 -4.58 4.97
C THR A 15 -6.80 -3.97 5.93
N ASP A 16 -6.36 -3.49 7.10
CA ASP A 16 -7.21 -2.92 8.14
C ASP A 16 -7.08 -1.39 8.27
N ASP A 17 -6.59 -0.70 7.23
CA ASP A 17 -6.49 0.77 7.21
C ASP A 17 -7.87 1.43 7.06
N HIS A 18 -8.63 1.50 8.16
CA HIS A 18 -9.96 2.10 8.21
C HIS A 18 -9.91 3.61 8.59
N PRO A 19 -11.04 4.36 8.53
CA PRO A 19 -11.04 5.81 8.78
C PRO A 19 -10.45 6.23 10.12
N ARG A 20 -10.58 5.41 11.16
CA ARG A 20 -10.03 5.70 12.51
C ARG A 20 -8.50 5.68 12.57
N ASN A 21 -7.83 5.12 11.56
CA ASN A 21 -6.36 5.12 11.44
C ASN A 21 -5.85 6.40 10.76
N HIS A 22 -6.71 7.42 10.65
CA HIS A 22 -6.38 8.72 10.09
C HIS A 22 -6.84 9.82 11.03
N ALA A 23 -5.97 10.76 11.31
CA ALA A 23 -6.28 11.93 12.13
C ALA A 23 -5.71 13.19 11.49
N LEU A 24 -6.33 14.30 11.83
CA LEU A 24 -5.79 15.63 11.57
C LEU A 24 -5.27 16.20 12.88
N ILE A 25 -4.14 16.86 12.84
CA ILE A 25 -3.55 17.57 13.96
C ILE A 25 -3.39 19.05 13.58
N ALA A 26 -3.58 19.92 14.56
CA ALA A 26 -3.30 21.35 14.43
C ALA A 26 -2.26 21.72 15.47
N LEU A 27 -1.03 21.87 15.06
CA LEU A 27 0.06 22.35 15.92
C LEU A 27 0.06 23.88 16.04
N THR A 28 -0.62 24.52 15.09
CA THR A 28 -0.85 25.97 15.04
C THR A 28 -2.26 26.22 14.53
N THR A 29 -2.45 27.17 13.65
CA THR A 29 -3.73 27.45 12.98
C THR A 29 -3.97 26.59 11.73
N ARG A 30 -2.98 25.80 11.29
CA ARG A 30 -3.09 24.90 10.14
C ARG A 30 -3.35 23.47 10.57
N TRP A 31 -4.33 22.86 9.90
CA TRP A 31 -4.60 21.44 10.03
C TRP A 31 -3.72 20.64 9.07
N GLU A 32 -3.06 19.64 9.58
CA GLU A 32 -2.21 18.72 8.81
C GLU A 32 -2.60 17.28 9.10
N LEU A 33 -2.31 16.38 8.15
CA LEU A 33 -2.50 14.97 8.40
C LEU A 33 -1.50 14.51 9.48
N ALA A 34 -2.01 13.84 10.51
CA ALA A 34 -1.15 13.23 11.53
C ALA A 34 -0.14 12.25 10.90
N PRO A 35 1.03 12.06 11.52
CA PRO A 35 1.92 10.96 11.14
C PRO A 35 1.15 9.64 11.06
N ALA A 36 1.55 8.79 10.13
CA ALA A 36 0.90 7.50 9.96
C ALA A 36 1.09 6.63 11.21
N TYR A 37 0.03 5.97 11.64
CA TYR A 37 0.03 5.05 12.76
C TYR A 37 -0.81 3.82 12.42
N ASP A 38 -0.67 2.76 13.21
CA ASP A 38 -1.37 1.48 13.02
C ASP A 38 -1.12 0.87 11.62
N LEU A 39 0.15 0.88 11.23
CA LEU A 39 0.61 0.31 9.95
C LEU A 39 1.07 -1.12 10.19
N ALA A 40 0.12 -2.06 10.20
CA ALA A 40 0.39 -3.46 10.49
C ALA A 40 0.32 -4.33 9.22
N PRO A 41 1.39 -5.02 8.85
CA PRO A 41 1.34 -5.99 7.75
C PRO A 41 0.50 -7.21 8.13
N ASN A 42 -0.38 -7.66 7.23
CA ASN A 42 -1.21 -8.83 7.42
C ASN A 42 -0.75 -9.99 6.52
N PRO A 43 -0.04 -10.99 7.05
CA PRO A 43 0.45 -12.12 6.26
C PRO A 43 -0.64 -13.14 5.90
N LEU A 44 -1.80 -13.09 6.57
CA LEU A 44 -2.90 -14.06 6.40
C LEU A 44 -3.87 -13.71 5.27
N THR A 45 -3.51 -12.74 4.43
CA THR A 45 -4.34 -12.35 3.29
C THR A 45 -4.20 -13.32 2.13
N SER A 46 -5.26 -13.41 1.30
CA SER A 46 -5.25 -14.20 0.08
C SER A 46 -4.11 -13.80 -0.86
N ILE A 47 -3.47 -14.76 -1.50
CA ILE A 47 -2.51 -14.52 -2.59
C ILE A 47 -3.22 -14.16 -3.90
N GLU A 48 -4.51 -14.46 -4.03
CA GLU A 48 -5.29 -14.24 -5.24
C GLU A 48 -5.77 -12.80 -5.38
N LYS A 49 -6.23 -12.22 -4.28
CA LYS A 49 -6.75 -10.86 -4.24
C LYS A 49 -6.56 -10.27 -2.87
N ARG A 50 -6.18 -9.01 -2.82
CA ARG A 50 -6.15 -8.22 -1.58
C ARG A 50 -7.00 -7.00 -1.73
N ASP A 51 -7.93 -6.82 -0.80
CA ASP A 51 -8.73 -5.62 -0.67
C ASP A 51 -8.24 -4.84 0.55
N LEU A 52 -8.03 -3.53 0.38
CA LEU A 52 -7.84 -2.61 1.50
C LEU A 52 -9.18 -2.36 2.21
N ALA A 53 -9.16 -1.86 3.44
CA ALA A 53 -10.39 -1.49 4.14
C ALA A 53 -11.12 -0.33 3.43
N LEU A 54 -10.37 0.59 2.82
CA LEU A 54 -10.91 1.74 2.11
C LEU A 54 -10.73 1.61 0.60
N THR A 55 -11.66 2.21 -0.14
CA THR A 55 -11.54 2.36 -1.59
C THR A 55 -10.25 3.08 -1.95
N CYS A 56 -9.47 2.50 -2.85
CA CYS A 56 -8.15 3.01 -3.22
C CYS A 56 -8.02 3.43 -4.70
N GLY A 57 -9.03 3.16 -5.50
CA GLY A 57 -9.07 3.54 -6.91
C GLY A 57 -10.43 3.31 -7.54
N ARG A 58 -10.50 3.41 -8.87
CA ARG A 58 -11.74 3.21 -9.64
C ARG A 58 -12.32 1.80 -9.53
N PHE A 59 -11.45 0.82 -9.24
CA PHE A 59 -11.82 -0.58 -9.06
C PHE A 59 -11.98 -0.93 -7.57
N ASN A 60 -12.57 -0.01 -6.82
CA ASN A 60 -12.91 -0.17 -5.41
C ASN A 60 -11.67 -0.39 -4.50
N ARG A 61 -11.67 -1.42 -3.67
CA ARG A 61 -10.68 -1.67 -2.61
C ARG A 61 -9.49 -2.52 -3.05
N TYR A 62 -9.48 -2.98 -4.29
CA TYR A 62 -8.44 -3.88 -4.77
C TYR A 62 -7.04 -3.25 -4.68
N ALA A 63 -6.16 -3.88 -3.88
CA ALA A 63 -4.84 -3.39 -3.55
C ALA A 63 -3.81 -3.76 -4.62
N ASN A 64 -3.97 -3.26 -5.83
CA ASN A 64 -3.01 -3.45 -6.91
C ASN A 64 -2.62 -2.13 -7.57
N ARG A 65 -1.52 -2.18 -8.32
CA ARG A 65 -0.92 -1.03 -8.99
C ARG A 65 -1.90 -0.30 -9.91
N VAL A 66 -2.61 -1.03 -10.76
CA VAL A 66 -3.54 -0.45 -11.74
C VAL A 66 -4.64 0.33 -11.04
N ASN A 67 -5.23 -0.25 -9.99
CA ASN A 67 -6.27 0.41 -9.23
C ASN A 67 -5.76 1.67 -8.51
N LEU A 68 -4.61 1.57 -7.85
CA LEU A 68 -3.99 2.71 -7.16
C LEU A 68 -3.72 3.88 -8.11
N LEU A 69 -3.16 3.59 -9.29
CA LEU A 69 -2.86 4.61 -10.29
C LEU A 69 -4.12 5.19 -10.92
N SER A 70 -5.21 4.45 -10.98
CA SER A 70 -6.49 4.93 -11.54
C SER A 70 -7.07 6.16 -10.81
N ALA A 71 -6.65 6.39 -9.58
CA ALA A 71 -7.11 7.50 -8.74
C ALA A 71 -6.18 8.72 -8.73
N HIS A 72 -5.11 8.74 -9.53
CA HIS A 72 -4.06 9.77 -9.48
C HIS A 72 -4.61 11.21 -9.57
N GLY A 73 -5.63 11.42 -10.41
CA GLY A 73 -6.24 12.75 -10.60
C GLY A 73 -6.90 13.31 -9.34
N GLN A 74 -7.43 12.45 -8.44
CA GLN A 74 -8.01 12.89 -7.16
C GLN A 74 -6.97 13.55 -6.25
N PHE A 75 -5.70 13.24 -6.45
CA PHE A 75 -4.57 13.80 -5.70
C PHE A 75 -3.86 14.93 -6.47
N LYS A 76 -4.44 15.39 -7.57
CA LYS A 76 -3.87 16.42 -8.44
C LYS A 76 -2.47 16.07 -8.98
N LEU A 77 -2.26 14.78 -9.25
CA LEU A 77 -1.02 14.27 -9.82
C LEU A 77 -1.21 13.86 -11.28
N SER A 78 -0.17 14.04 -12.10
CA SER A 78 -0.10 13.38 -13.39
C SER A 78 0.10 11.86 -13.19
N LEU A 79 -0.30 11.07 -14.18
CA LEU A 79 -0.09 9.61 -14.14
C LEU A 79 1.41 9.28 -13.98
N ALA A 80 2.28 9.97 -14.72
CA ALA A 80 3.73 9.78 -14.63
C ALA A 80 4.27 10.02 -13.22
N HIS A 81 3.81 11.09 -12.57
CA HIS A 81 4.24 11.41 -11.21
C HIS A 81 3.73 10.39 -10.19
N ALA A 82 2.44 9.99 -10.29
CA ALA A 82 1.88 8.95 -9.43
C ALA A 82 2.61 7.61 -9.62
N THR A 83 2.95 7.25 -10.87
CA THR A 83 3.72 6.05 -11.19
C THR A 83 5.09 6.08 -10.52
N ALA A 84 5.83 7.19 -10.65
CA ALA A 84 7.15 7.33 -10.01
C ALA A 84 7.08 7.19 -8.47
N ILE A 85 6.01 7.70 -7.83
CA ILE A 85 5.79 7.52 -6.39
C ILE A 85 5.60 6.05 -6.04
N VAL A 86 4.73 5.34 -6.75
CA VAL A 86 4.44 3.92 -6.51
C VAL A 86 5.70 3.07 -6.73
N ASP A 87 6.43 3.30 -7.82
CA ASP A 87 7.68 2.59 -8.14
C ASP A 87 8.72 2.75 -7.03
N ARG A 88 8.94 3.99 -6.59
CA ARG A 88 9.87 4.26 -5.50
C ARG A 88 9.47 3.54 -4.22
N MET A 89 8.19 3.59 -3.85
CA MET A 89 7.70 2.91 -2.65
C MET A 89 7.86 1.40 -2.75
N GLN A 90 7.50 0.81 -3.88
CA GLN A 90 7.64 -0.62 -4.12
C GLN A 90 9.09 -1.07 -3.98
N ASN A 91 10.02 -0.34 -4.58
CA ASN A 91 11.46 -0.63 -4.49
C ASN A 91 11.96 -0.54 -3.05
N VAL A 92 11.56 0.50 -2.30
CA VAL A 92 11.95 0.67 -0.89
C VAL A 92 11.39 -0.46 -0.03
N VAL A 93 10.11 -0.79 -0.17
CA VAL A 93 9.49 -1.89 0.59
C VAL A 93 10.18 -3.20 0.25
N ALA A 94 10.30 -3.56 -1.03
CA ALA A 94 10.89 -4.82 -1.46
C ALA A 94 12.33 -5.00 -0.98
N SER A 95 13.14 -3.94 -1.01
CA SER A 95 14.56 -4.02 -0.64
C SER A 95 14.83 -3.94 0.85
N ARG A 96 13.91 -3.38 1.67
CA ARG A 96 14.21 -3.01 3.06
C ARG A 96 13.40 -3.74 4.12
N TRP A 97 12.22 -4.29 3.79
CA TRP A 97 11.32 -4.86 4.80
C TRP A 97 12.01 -5.89 5.72
N HIS A 98 12.79 -6.79 5.14
CA HIS A 98 13.46 -7.85 5.89
C HIS A 98 14.51 -7.29 6.86
N ALA A 99 15.40 -6.41 6.36
CA ALA A 99 16.43 -5.79 7.19
C ALA A 99 15.83 -4.96 8.33
N VAL A 100 14.77 -4.20 8.05
CA VAL A 100 14.08 -3.39 9.06
C VAL A 100 13.50 -4.28 10.17
N LEU A 101 12.79 -5.36 9.82
CA LEU A 101 12.26 -6.30 10.82
C LEU A 101 13.37 -6.91 11.67
N ARG A 102 14.48 -7.32 11.05
CA ARG A 102 15.61 -7.88 11.77
C ARG A 102 16.24 -6.87 12.74
N GLN A 103 16.36 -5.61 12.33
CA GLN A 103 16.87 -4.53 13.19
C GLN A 103 15.95 -4.25 14.38
N GLN A 104 14.66 -4.49 14.25
CA GLN A 104 13.67 -4.35 15.32
C GLN A 104 13.51 -5.62 16.17
N GLY A 105 14.37 -6.61 15.99
CA GLY A 105 14.43 -7.81 16.84
C GLY A 105 13.58 -8.99 16.36
N ALA A 106 12.94 -8.90 15.20
CA ALA A 106 12.22 -10.05 14.64
C ALA A 106 13.16 -11.21 14.34
N SER A 107 12.76 -12.44 14.64
CA SER A 107 13.50 -13.65 14.29
C SER A 107 13.43 -13.95 12.78
N LEU A 108 14.29 -14.85 12.29
CA LEU A 108 14.16 -15.34 10.90
C LEU A 108 12.82 -16.03 10.66
N ALA A 109 12.31 -16.77 11.66
CA ALA A 109 11.00 -17.40 11.59
C ALA A 109 9.86 -16.36 11.48
N ASP A 110 9.95 -15.24 12.18
CA ASP A 110 8.98 -14.13 12.06
C ASP A 110 9.05 -13.49 10.67
N CYS A 111 10.23 -13.26 10.15
CA CYS A 111 10.40 -12.74 8.79
C CYS A 111 9.79 -13.68 7.74
N THR A 112 9.99 -14.99 7.90
CA THR A 112 9.38 -15.99 7.00
C THR A 112 7.87 -15.95 7.04
N LYS A 113 7.28 -15.85 8.23
CA LYS A 113 5.81 -15.74 8.40
C LYS A 113 5.25 -14.45 7.76
N LEU A 114 6.00 -13.35 7.85
CA LEU A 114 5.56 -12.04 7.35
C LEU A 114 5.87 -11.81 5.87
N ALA A 115 6.72 -12.62 5.25
CA ALA A 115 7.18 -12.43 3.87
C ALA A 115 6.03 -12.23 2.86
N GLY A 116 4.95 -13.01 3.00
CA GLY A 116 3.78 -12.92 2.12
C GLY A 116 3.04 -11.58 2.17
N ALA A 117 3.23 -10.79 3.24
CA ALA A 117 2.65 -9.45 3.34
C ALA A 117 3.35 -8.45 2.43
N PHE A 118 4.68 -8.59 2.24
CA PHE A 118 5.51 -7.61 1.52
C PHE A 118 5.75 -7.94 0.04
N ASN A 119 5.47 -9.15 -0.37
CA ASN A 119 5.76 -9.63 -1.73
C ASN A 119 4.49 -10.14 -2.40
N TYR A 120 3.42 -9.36 -2.34
CA TYR A 120 2.15 -9.74 -2.93
C TYR A 120 2.28 -9.89 -4.45
N PRO A 121 2.20 -11.12 -5.00
CA PRO A 121 2.52 -11.37 -6.42
C PRO A 121 1.59 -10.66 -7.39
N LYS A 122 0.32 -10.48 -7.02
CA LYS A 122 -0.69 -9.87 -7.89
C LYS A 122 -0.78 -8.34 -7.75
N PHE A 123 0.17 -7.72 -7.06
CA PHE A 123 0.25 -6.25 -7.04
C PHE A 123 0.40 -5.66 -8.45
N GLU A 124 1.20 -6.30 -9.30
CA GLU A 124 1.41 -5.91 -10.71
C GLU A 124 0.37 -6.47 -11.68
N PHE A 125 -0.57 -7.27 -11.22
CA PHE A 125 -1.56 -7.89 -12.08
C PHE A 125 -2.50 -6.85 -12.70
N ASP A 126 -2.59 -6.84 -14.03
CA ASP A 126 -3.50 -5.99 -14.79
C ASP A 126 -4.60 -6.84 -15.42
N PRO A 127 -5.80 -6.87 -14.84
CA PRO A 127 -6.92 -7.67 -15.35
C PRO A 127 -7.37 -7.23 -16.74
N VAL A 128 -7.17 -5.96 -17.11
CA VAL A 128 -7.56 -5.43 -18.42
C VAL A 128 -6.65 -5.96 -19.52
N ARG A 129 -5.35 -6.06 -19.26
CA ARG A 129 -4.39 -6.63 -20.21
C ARG A 129 -4.62 -8.10 -20.45
N VAL A 130 -5.00 -8.87 -19.42
CA VAL A 130 -5.28 -10.30 -19.55
C VAL A 130 -6.51 -10.53 -20.43
N LEU A 131 -7.58 -9.77 -20.25
CA LEU A 131 -8.77 -9.87 -21.07
C LEU A 131 -8.54 -9.44 -22.52
N ALA A 132 -7.63 -8.50 -22.76
CA ALA A 132 -7.29 -8.04 -24.11
C ALA A 132 -6.37 -9.02 -24.86
N SER A 133 -5.77 -9.99 -24.17
CA SER A 133 -4.86 -11.02 -24.74
C SER A 133 -5.57 -12.36 -25.01
N LEU A 134 -6.86 -12.49 -24.66
CA LEU A 134 -7.71 -13.63 -24.97
C LEU A 134 -8.49 -13.41 -26.28
#